data_75eba398702b1edeeb6997d255dc0b07
#
_entry.id   75eba398702b1edeeb6997d255dc0b07
#
_cell.length_a   1.000
_cell.length_b   1.000
_cell.length_c   1.000
_cell.angle_alpha   90.00
_cell.angle_beta   90.00
_cell.angle_gamma   90.00
#
_symmetry.space_group_name_H-M   'P 1'
#
loop_
_entity.id
_entity.type
_entity.pdbx_description
1 polymer ?
#
loop_
_entity_poly.entity_id
_entity_poly.type
_entity_poly.pdbx_seq_one_letter_code
_entity_poly.pdbx_strand_id
1 'polypeptide(L)'
;MLELAAMILTLGAGGCRKDDSGPRMTSEIRNVDKLVLSRMTISKMATISDMDFEKAQGLKQSAQAVLNAVKIGDRKGAYSYDTYMTAYIDLSDFSEDDITIDEEPKKMTITLPAIQTEFSGRDAALREVHYRVTGLRSNINAGERAAMKEKMNAALKQEVESDETFRKMLVESARAKGERYFEEFGRRYGYETTVNFK
;
A
#
# COMPACT_ATOMS: atom_id res chain seq x y z
N MET A 1 -7.80 -18.46 -85.53
CA MET A 1 -7.05 -17.58 -84.59
C MET A 1 -7.70 -17.76 -83.26
N LEU A 2 -7.05 -18.57 -82.40
CA LEU A 2 -7.45 -18.84 -81.03
C LEU A 2 -6.46 -18.14 -80.12
N GLU A 3 -6.91 -17.16 -79.33
CA GLU A 3 -6.12 -16.59 -78.24
C GLU A 3 -6.42 -17.36 -76.98
N LEU A 4 -5.34 -17.93 -76.38
CA LEU A 4 -5.34 -18.58 -75.10
C LEU A 4 -5.10 -17.49 -74.00
N ALA A 5 -6.15 -17.21 -73.23
CA ALA A 5 -6.01 -16.38 -72.03
C ALA A 5 -5.45 -17.21 -70.87
N ALA A 6 -4.22 -16.96 -70.49
CA ALA A 6 -3.60 -17.57 -69.34
C ALA A 6 -4.11 -16.87 -68.05
N MET A 7 -4.89 -17.60 -67.26
CA MET A 7 -5.37 -17.16 -65.96
C MET A 7 -4.28 -17.39 -64.86
N ILE A 8 -3.58 -16.34 -64.42
CA ILE A 8 -2.60 -16.40 -63.37
C ILE A 8 -3.36 -16.41 -62.03
N LEU A 9 -3.39 -17.57 -61.37
CA LEU A 9 -3.83 -17.70 -59.98
C LEU A 9 -2.70 -17.17 -59.08
N THR A 10 -2.85 -15.97 -58.55
CA THR A 10 -2.03 -15.47 -57.45
C THR A 10 -2.50 -16.13 -56.16
N LEU A 11 -1.77 -17.15 -55.70
CA LEU A 11 -1.87 -17.64 -54.34
C LEU A 11 -1.42 -16.50 -53.39
N GLY A 12 -2.40 -15.84 -52.79
CA GLY A 12 -2.16 -14.96 -51.66
C GLY A 12 -1.58 -15.77 -50.51
N ALA A 13 -0.28 -15.62 -50.26
CA ALA A 13 0.33 -16.07 -49.02
C ALA A 13 -0.34 -15.29 -47.86
N GLY A 14 -1.24 -15.98 -47.16
CA GLY A 14 -1.77 -15.51 -45.89
C GLY A 14 -0.59 -15.44 -44.90
N GLY A 15 0.03 -14.28 -44.79
CA GLY A 15 0.97 -14.00 -43.72
C GLY A 15 0.22 -14.14 -42.40
N CYS A 16 0.57 -15.11 -41.58
CA CYS A 16 0.23 -15.11 -40.15
C CYS A 16 0.68 -13.77 -39.60
N ARG A 17 -0.23 -12.83 -39.41
CA ARG A 17 0.02 -11.70 -38.51
C ARG A 17 0.27 -12.32 -37.14
N LYS A 18 1.52 -12.34 -36.72
CA LYS A 18 1.84 -12.51 -35.28
C LYS A 18 0.99 -11.47 -34.59
N ASP A 19 0.11 -11.92 -33.72
CA ASP A 19 -0.73 -11.03 -32.92
C ASP A 19 0.18 -10.31 -31.95
N ASP A 20 0.43 -9.02 -32.17
CA ASP A 20 1.29 -8.13 -31.34
C ASP A 20 0.57 -7.70 -30.05
N SER A 21 -0.52 -8.37 -29.68
CA SER A 21 -1.31 -8.02 -28.49
C SER A 21 -0.55 -8.25 -27.19
N GLY A 22 0.21 -9.32 -27.08
CA GLY A 22 1.00 -9.64 -25.88
C GLY A 22 2.00 -8.55 -25.49
N PRO A 23 2.93 -8.14 -26.36
CA PRO A 23 3.89 -7.06 -26.08
C PRO A 23 3.21 -5.73 -25.70
N ARG A 24 2.10 -5.41 -26.35
CA ARG A 24 1.34 -4.19 -26.07
C ARG A 24 0.68 -4.23 -24.69
N MET A 25 0.07 -5.35 -24.31
CA MET A 25 -0.54 -5.55 -22.98
C MET A 25 0.51 -5.47 -21.87
N THR A 26 1.64 -6.13 -22.05
CA THR A 26 2.77 -6.08 -21.09
C THR A 26 3.26 -4.67 -20.90
N SER A 27 3.44 -3.91 -21.97
CA SER A 27 3.86 -2.51 -21.93
C SER A 27 2.83 -1.63 -21.19
N GLU A 28 1.53 -1.86 -21.40
CA GLU A 28 0.48 -1.11 -20.69
C GLU A 28 0.46 -1.43 -19.19
N ILE A 29 0.63 -2.70 -18.81
CA ILE A 29 0.70 -3.12 -17.40
C ILE A 29 1.94 -2.55 -16.72
N ARG A 30 3.10 -2.59 -17.37
CA ARG A 30 4.39 -2.06 -16.86
C ARG A 30 4.49 -0.54 -16.85
N ASN A 31 3.46 0.19 -17.24
CA ASN A 31 3.50 1.65 -17.21
C ASN A 31 3.66 2.24 -15.80
N VAL A 32 3.53 1.39 -14.77
CA VAL A 32 3.80 1.72 -13.37
C VAL A 32 4.61 0.60 -12.73
N ASP A 33 5.71 0.93 -12.06
CA ASP A 33 6.53 -0.06 -11.33
C ASP A 33 5.80 -0.59 -10.09
N LYS A 34 5.04 0.26 -9.42
CA LYS A 34 4.31 -0.06 -8.19
C LYS A 34 2.83 0.25 -8.34
N LEU A 35 2.00 -0.80 -8.39
CA LEU A 35 0.54 -0.64 -8.46
C LEU A 35 -0.09 -0.82 -7.07
N VAL A 36 -0.61 0.26 -6.50
CA VAL A 36 -1.32 0.24 -5.22
C VAL A 36 -2.74 -0.26 -5.43
N LEU A 37 -3.05 -1.43 -4.86
CA LEU A 37 -4.34 -2.10 -5.00
C LEU A 37 -5.32 -1.73 -3.88
N SER A 38 -4.82 -1.58 -2.66
CA SER A 38 -5.67 -1.23 -1.52
C SER A 38 -4.93 -0.36 -0.52
N ARG A 39 -5.68 0.47 0.20
CA ARG A 39 -5.20 1.28 1.31
C ARG A 39 -6.20 1.17 2.46
N MET A 40 -5.69 1.03 3.67
CA MET A 40 -6.49 1.00 4.89
C MET A 40 -5.99 2.09 5.84
N THR A 41 -6.90 2.93 6.32
CA THR A 41 -6.61 3.94 7.33
C THR A 41 -6.69 3.31 8.71
N ILE A 42 -5.71 3.62 9.54
CA ILE A 42 -5.63 3.16 10.92
C ILE A 42 -5.70 4.40 11.81
N SER A 43 -6.76 4.47 12.62
CA SER A 43 -6.95 5.54 13.58
C SER A 43 -6.80 4.99 14.99
N LYS A 44 -5.98 5.65 15.81
CA LYS A 44 -5.78 5.27 17.20
C LYS A 44 -5.87 6.47 18.13
N MET A 45 -6.43 6.26 19.30
CA MET A 45 -6.43 7.23 20.39
C MET A 45 -5.54 6.76 21.51
N ALA A 46 -4.74 7.66 22.05
CA ALA A 46 -3.91 7.40 23.24
C ALA A 46 -4.07 8.53 24.25
N THR A 47 -4.10 8.16 25.52
CA THR A 47 -4.00 9.10 26.64
C THR A 47 -2.62 9.05 27.25
N ILE A 48 -2.03 10.18 27.53
CA ILE A 48 -0.69 10.30 28.08
C ILE A 48 -0.75 11.09 29.37
N SER A 49 -0.14 10.55 30.41
CA SER A 49 0.04 11.18 31.71
C SER A 49 1.47 11.69 31.89
N ASP A 50 1.70 12.51 32.89
CA ASP A 50 3.04 13.01 33.23
C ASP A 50 4.09 11.92 33.41
N MET A 51 3.72 10.77 34.00
CA MET A 51 4.64 9.64 34.17
C MET A 51 5.12 9.05 32.85
N ASP A 52 4.27 9.05 31.81
CA ASP A 52 4.63 8.56 30.50
C ASP A 52 5.52 9.54 29.73
N PHE A 53 5.35 10.84 29.98
CA PHE A 53 6.24 11.88 29.44
C PHE A 53 7.65 11.77 30.00
N GLU A 54 7.80 11.55 31.31
CA GLU A 54 9.10 11.41 31.95
C GLU A 54 9.87 10.18 31.48
N LYS A 55 9.18 9.06 31.26
CA LYS A 55 9.77 7.84 30.68
C LYS A 55 10.21 8.02 29.22
N ALA A 56 9.55 8.91 28.48
CA ALA A 56 9.84 9.14 27.06
C ALA A 56 11.13 9.94 26.83
N GLN A 57 11.59 10.72 27.79
CA GLN A 57 12.72 11.64 27.60
C GLN A 57 14.12 11.05 27.90
N GLY A 58 14.22 9.80 28.37
CA GLY A 58 15.50 9.12 28.61
C GLY A 58 16.40 9.71 29.68
N LEU A 59 17.45 8.97 30.00
CA LEU A 59 18.32 9.05 31.17
C LEU A 59 19.15 10.36 31.46
N LYS A 60 18.90 11.47 30.79
CA LYS A 60 19.54 12.76 31.17
C LYS A 60 18.95 13.43 32.39
N GLN A 61 18.20 12.71 33.21
CA GLN A 61 17.23 13.25 34.18
C GLN A 61 17.57 13.14 35.63
N SER A 62 18.75 12.72 36.06
CA SER A 62 19.03 12.61 37.50
C SER A 62 18.98 13.97 38.22
N ALA A 63 19.33 15.07 37.55
CA ALA A 63 19.19 16.42 38.11
C ALA A 63 17.77 16.99 37.95
N GLN A 64 17.05 16.64 36.91
CA GLN A 64 15.68 17.09 36.64
C GLN A 64 14.65 16.33 37.52
N ALA A 65 14.94 15.09 37.90
CA ALA A 65 14.08 14.28 38.77
C ALA A 65 13.91 14.88 40.17
N VAL A 66 14.96 15.52 40.72
CA VAL A 66 14.89 16.19 42.03
C VAL A 66 14.00 17.46 41.94
N LEU A 67 14.05 18.19 40.83
CA LEU A 67 13.19 19.36 40.61
C LEU A 67 11.75 18.96 40.31
N ASN A 68 11.52 17.75 39.75
CA ASN A 68 10.20 17.23 39.42
C ASN A 68 9.43 16.71 40.64
N ALA A 69 10.13 16.30 41.71
CA ALA A 69 9.52 15.84 42.94
C ALA A 69 8.69 16.93 43.68
N VAL A 70 8.91 18.20 43.34
CA VAL A 70 8.21 19.36 43.95
C VAL A 70 7.06 19.86 43.05
N LYS A 71 6.83 19.25 41.87
CA LYS A 71 5.79 19.70 40.96
C LYS A 71 4.40 19.26 41.41
N ILE A 72 3.61 20.21 41.87
CA ILE A 72 2.21 20.00 42.24
C ILE A 72 1.31 20.11 41.02
N GLY A 73 0.61 19.02 40.67
CA GLY A 73 -0.34 18.97 39.58
C GLY A 73 -0.01 17.91 38.51
N ASP A 74 -0.96 17.66 37.64
CA ASP A 74 -0.90 16.64 36.57
C ASP A 74 -1.01 17.28 35.19
N ARG A 75 -0.34 16.67 34.22
CA ARG A 75 -0.56 16.93 32.79
C ARG A 75 -1.16 15.68 32.16
N LYS A 76 -2.32 15.82 31.57
CA LYS A 76 -2.99 14.72 30.85
C LYS A 76 -3.36 15.20 29.46
N GLY A 77 -3.02 14.40 28.46
CA GLY A 77 -3.37 14.67 27.08
C GLY A 77 -4.04 13.46 26.45
N ALA A 78 -5.07 13.69 25.65
CA ALA A 78 -5.65 12.71 24.76
C ALA A 78 -5.30 13.11 23.31
N TYR A 79 -4.70 12.19 22.60
CA TYR A 79 -4.24 12.37 21.23
C TYR A 79 -4.88 11.32 20.34
N SER A 80 -5.37 11.73 19.19
CA SER A 80 -5.67 10.82 18.10
C SER A 80 -4.57 10.94 17.04
N TYR A 81 -4.28 9.84 16.39
CA TYR A 81 -3.43 9.85 15.24
C TYR A 81 -3.95 8.87 14.19
N ASP A 82 -3.82 9.31 12.94
CA ASP A 82 -4.24 8.59 11.78
C ASP A 82 -3.01 8.27 10.94
N THR A 83 -2.95 7.05 10.47
CA THR A 83 -1.95 6.60 9.50
C THR A 83 -2.60 5.65 8.53
N TYR A 84 -1.84 5.14 7.56
CA TYR A 84 -2.37 4.16 6.63
C TYR A 84 -1.35 3.07 6.32
N MET A 85 -1.88 1.93 5.95
CA MET A 85 -1.15 0.82 5.39
C MET A 85 -1.62 0.59 3.96
N THR A 86 -0.70 0.34 3.04
CA THR A 86 -1.00 0.07 1.64
C THR A 86 -0.65 -1.36 1.28
N ALA A 87 -1.45 -1.96 0.41
CA ALA A 87 -1.11 -3.20 -0.27
C ALA A 87 -0.91 -2.93 -1.75
N TYR A 88 0.16 -3.44 -2.31
CA TYR A 88 0.58 -3.19 -3.68
C TYR A 88 1.24 -4.42 -4.30
N ILE A 89 1.37 -4.40 -5.61
CA ILE A 89 2.23 -5.31 -6.37
C ILE A 89 3.36 -4.53 -7.02
N ASP A 90 4.54 -5.14 -7.07
CA ASP A 90 5.71 -4.61 -7.77
C ASP A 90 5.74 -5.22 -9.17
N LEU A 91 5.58 -4.39 -10.18
CA LEU A 91 5.51 -4.78 -11.59
C LEU A 91 6.84 -4.55 -12.33
N SER A 92 7.92 -4.19 -11.63
CA SER A 92 9.24 -3.92 -12.26
C SER A 92 9.77 -5.12 -13.04
N ASP A 93 9.56 -6.34 -12.53
CA ASP A 93 9.98 -7.60 -13.15
C ASP A 93 8.87 -8.29 -13.96
N PHE A 94 7.69 -7.66 -14.09
CA PHE A 94 6.59 -8.21 -14.88
C PHE A 94 6.96 -8.27 -16.38
N SER A 95 6.72 -9.40 -17.02
CA SER A 95 7.14 -9.68 -18.40
C SER A 95 6.03 -10.30 -19.24
N GLU A 96 6.32 -10.53 -20.53
CA GLU A 96 5.40 -11.23 -21.42
C GLU A 96 5.14 -12.67 -20.98
N ASP A 97 6.10 -13.30 -20.31
CA ASP A 97 5.98 -14.66 -19.78
C ASP A 97 4.93 -14.78 -18.66
N ASP A 98 4.57 -13.66 -18.04
CA ASP A 98 3.52 -13.61 -17.01
C ASP A 98 2.10 -13.51 -17.59
N ILE A 99 1.97 -13.43 -18.96
CA ILE A 99 0.70 -13.41 -19.67
C ILE A 99 0.64 -14.60 -20.60
N THR A 100 -0.37 -15.45 -20.43
CA THR A 100 -0.69 -16.54 -21.34
C THR A 100 -1.99 -16.25 -22.06
N ILE A 101 -1.98 -16.25 -23.39
CA ILE A 101 -3.15 -15.98 -24.24
C ILE A 101 -3.52 -17.25 -24.99
N ASP A 102 -4.79 -17.63 -24.90
CA ASP A 102 -5.42 -18.67 -25.67
C ASP A 102 -6.45 -18.03 -26.61
N GLU A 103 -6.12 -17.97 -27.90
CA GLU A 103 -6.93 -17.31 -28.91
C GLU A 103 -8.28 -18.02 -29.18
N GLU A 104 -8.32 -19.30 -28.99
CA GLU A 104 -9.52 -20.12 -29.03
C GLU A 104 -9.60 -20.99 -27.77
N PRO A 105 -10.33 -20.56 -26.72
CA PRO A 105 -11.61 -19.82 -26.68
C PRO A 105 -11.54 -18.34 -26.21
N LYS A 106 -10.53 -17.58 -26.55
CA LYS A 106 -10.37 -16.17 -26.12
C LYS A 106 -10.19 -16.02 -24.60
N LYS A 107 -9.26 -16.80 -24.06
CA LYS A 107 -8.88 -16.76 -22.65
C LYS A 107 -7.50 -16.16 -22.45
N MET A 108 -7.35 -15.47 -21.35
CA MET A 108 -6.08 -14.91 -20.90
C MET A 108 -5.84 -15.27 -19.45
N THR A 109 -4.63 -15.68 -19.14
CA THR A 109 -4.18 -15.85 -17.75
C THR A 109 -3.06 -14.87 -17.46
N ILE A 110 -3.20 -14.09 -16.39
CA ILE A 110 -2.19 -13.14 -15.92
C ILE A 110 -1.68 -13.63 -14.57
N THR A 111 -0.36 -13.80 -14.46
CA THR A 111 0.31 -14.17 -13.21
C THR A 111 1.01 -12.95 -12.62
N LEU A 112 0.41 -12.36 -11.61
CA LEU A 112 0.91 -11.16 -10.93
C LEU A 112 1.92 -11.52 -9.85
N PRO A 113 2.85 -10.60 -9.53
CA PRO A 113 3.71 -10.73 -8.36
C PRO A 113 2.92 -10.81 -7.06
N ALA A 114 3.56 -11.34 -6.00
CA ALA A 114 2.96 -11.42 -4.67
C ALA A 114 2.55 -10.03 -4.16
N ILE A 115 1.40 -9.97 -3.47
CA ILE A 115 0.93 -8.74 -2.84
C ILE A 115 1.83 -8.42 -1.64
N GLN A 116 2.41 -7.23 -1.67
CA GLN A 116 3.25 -6.69 -0.60
C GLN A 116 2.47 -5.66 0.21
N THR A 117 2.85 -5.50 1.47
CA THR A 117 2.25 -4.49 2.35
C THR A 117 3.31 -3.52 2.85
N GLU A 118 2.94 -2.23 2.92
CA GLU A 118 3.81 -1.16 3.37
C GLU A 118 3.08 -0.26 4.36
N PHE A 119 3.75 0.03 5.47
CA PHE A 119 3.25 0.92 6.50
C PHE A 119 3.78 2.34 6.29
N SER A 120 2.88 3.31 6.20
CA SER A 120 3.21 4.71 5.94
C SER A 120 3.20 5.54 7.24
N GLY A 121 3.93 5.07 8.25
CA GLY A 121 3.95 5.69 9.59
C GLY A 121 4.53 7.10 9.65
N ARG A 122 5.32 7.52 8.64
CA ARG A 122 5.91 8.87 8.60
C ARG A 122 4.86 9.98 8.41
N ASP A 123 3.74 9.63 7.77
CA ASP A 123 2.67 10.57 7.43
C ASP A 123 1.53 10.56 8.46
N ALA A 124 1.75 9.94 9.63
CA ALA A 124 0.74 9.92 10.67
C ALA A 124 0.42 11.32 11.15
N ALA A 125 -0.83 11.70 11.02
CA ALA A 125 -1.33 12.98 11.52
C ALA A 125 -1.67 12.85 13.01
N LEU A 126 -0.80 13.38 13.87
CA LEU A 126 -1.09 13.51 15.31
C LEU A 126 -2.02 14.70 15.51
N ARG A 127 -3.17 14.46 16.12
CA ARG A 127 -4.12 15.50 16.52
C ARG A 127 -4.27 15.48 18.04
N GLU A 128 -4.07 16.63 18.67
CA GLU A 128 -4.41 16.83 20.06
C GLU A 128 -5.93 16.96 20.17
N VAL A 129 -6.56 16.00 20.84
CA VAL A 129 -8.03 15.98 21.02
C VAL A 129 -8.43 16.70 22.29
N HIS A 130 -7.69 16.47 23.36
CA HIS A 130 -7.90 17.12 24.65
C HIS A 130 -6.60 17.21 25.41
N TYR A 131 -6.40 18.35 26.06
CA TYR A 131 -5.23 18.59 26.90
C TYR A 131 -5.62 19.32 28.17
N ARG A 132 -5.18 18.81 29.31
CA ARG A 132 -5.43 19.39 30.62
C ARG A 132 -4.15 19.48 31.43
N VAL A 133 -3.86 20.66 31.91
CA VAL A 133 -2.79 20.91 32.90
C VAL A 133 -3.45 21.34 34.20
N THR A 134 -3.00 20.78 35.31
CA THR A 134 -3.46 21.16 36.66
C THR A 134 -2.29 21.56 37.52
N GLY A 135 -2.53 22.43 38.51
CA GLY A 135 -1.51 22.89 39.43
C GLY A 135 -0.49 23.84 38.81
N LEU A 136 0.76 23.75 39.25
CA LEU A 136 1.87 24.60 38.84
C LEU A 136 2.70 24.02 37.68
N ARG A 137 2.11 23.12 36.87
CA ARG A 137 2.80 22.49 35.74
C ARG A 137 2.82 23.39 34.51
N SER A 138 3.93 23.37 33.78
CA SER A 138 4.05 24.05 32.49
C SER A 138 3.30 23.29 31.38
N ASN A 139 2.91 24.01 30.33
CA ASN A 139 2.37 23.39 29.12
C ASN A 139 3.38 22.46 28.44
N ILE A 140 2.88 21.49 27.67
CA ILE A 140 3.72 20.61 26.86
C ILE A 140 4.43 21.45 25.80
N ASN A 141 5.74 21.41 25.76
CA ASN A 141 6.53 22.12 24.77
C ASN A 141 6.62 21.35 23.43
N ALA A 142 7.17 22.00 22.42
CA ALA A 142 7.29 21.42 21.06
C ALA A 142 8.17 20.15 21.02
N GLY A 143 9.24 20.10 21.83
CA GLY A 143 10.13 18.93 21.94
C GLY A 143 9.42 17.73 22.57
N GLU A 144 8.65 17.95 23.63
CA GLU A 144 7.83 16.91 24.26
C GLU A 144 6.77 16.35 23.29
N ARG A 145 6.13 17.22 22.50
CA ARG A 145 5.16 16.80 21.46
C ARG A 145 5.82 15.98 20.37
N ALA A 146 7.01 16.36 19.90
CA ALA A 146 7.75 15.61 18.89
C ALA A 146 8.15 14.22 19.39
N ALA A 147 8.70 14.12 20.61
CA ALA A 147 9.07 12.85 21.23
C ALA A 147 7.86 11.92 21.43
N MET A 148 6.72 12.49 21.80
CA MET A 148 5.47 11.75 21.94
C MET A 148 4.97 11.21 20.60
N LYS A 149 4.98 12.03 19.56
CA LYS A 149 4.61 11.61 18.20
C LYS A 149 5.47 10.44 17.74
N GLU A 150 6.77 10.52 17.94
CA GLU A 150 7.70 9.44 17.57
C GLU A 150 7.40 8.14 18.31
N LYS A 151 7.18 8.21 19.63
CA LYS A 151 6.82 7.06 20.45
C LYS A 151 5.49 6.43 20.03
N MET A 152 4.48 7.24 19.76
CA MET A 152 3.18 6.77 19.29
C MET A 152 3.28 6.11 17.91
N ASN A 153 4.05 6.68 17.00
CA ASN A 153 4.29 6.09 15.69
C ASN A 153 5.01 4.74 15.79
N ALA A 154 6.02 4.63 16.64
CA ALA A 154 6.74 3.38 16.87
C ALA A 154 5.83 2.29 17.46
N ALA A 155 5.02 2.65 18.46
CA ALA A 155 4.07 1.73 19.08
C ALA A 155 2.99 1.26 18.09
N LEU A 156 2.46 2.17 17.26
CA LEU A 156 1.48 1.83 16.23
C LEU A 156 2.09 0.91 15.18
N LYS A 157 3.29 1.24 14.71
CA LYS A 157 3.99 0.41 13.73
C LYS A 157 4.15 -1.02 14.24
N GLN A 158 4.64 -1.17 15.47
CA GLN A 158 4.81 -2.47 16.09
C GLN A 158 3.48 -3.23 16.23
N GLU A 159 2.41 -2.57 16.65
CA GLU A 159 1.08 -3.17 16.79
C GLU A 159 0.52 -3.63 15.44
N VAL A 160 0.59 -2.77 14.42
CA VAL A 160 0.08 -3.09 13.07
C VAL A 160 0.91 -4.17 12.40
N GLU A 161 2.23 -4.18 12.57
CA GLU A 161 3.11 -5.21 12.02
C GLU A 161 2.90 -6.57 12.69
N SER A 162 2.51 -6.57 13.97
CA SER A 162 2.22 -7.80 14.74
C SER A 162 0.79 -8.32 14.56
N ASP A 163 -0.13 -7.49 14.05
CA ASP A 163 -1.52 -7.89 13.84
C ASP A 163 -1.71 -8.55 12.46
N GLU A 164 -1.61 -9.87 12.44
CA GLU A 164 -1.81 -10.67 11.23
C GLU A 164 -3.22 -10.53 10.65
N THR A 165 -4.23 -10.32 11.48
CA THR A 165 -5.63 -10.17 11.03
C THR A 165 -5.77 -8.95 10.16
N PHE A 166 -5.17 -7.84 10.57
CA PHE A 166 -5.19 -6.59 9.84
C PHE A 166 -4.51 -6.71 8.47
N ARG A 167 -3.32 -7.32 8.47
CA ARG A 167 -2.57 -7.60 7.24
C ARG A 167 -3.36 -8.49 6.29
N LYS A 168 -3.95 -9.57 6.81
CA LYS A 168 -4.77 -10.50 6.04
C LYS A 168 -5.96 -9.81 5.38
N MET A 169 -6.73 -9.01 6.12
CA MET A 169 -7.85 -8.24 5.57
C MET A 169 -7.40 -7.28 4.46
N LEU A 170 -6.27 -6.60 4.64
CA LEU A 170 -5.73 -5.69 3.63
C LEU A 170 -5.32 -6.43 2.36
N VAL A 171 -4.63 -7.57 2.49
CA VAL A 171 -4.20 -8.41 1.37
C VAL A 171 -5.40 -9.01 0.63
N GLU A 172 -6.42 -9.50 1.34
CA GLU A 172 -7.65 -10.00 0.72
C GLU A 172 -8.39 -8.90 -0.06
N SER A 173 -8.49 -7.71 0.52
CA SER A 173 -9.05 -6.54 -0.18
C SER A 173 -8.26 -6.16 -1.42
N ALA A 174 -6.93 -6.23 -1.35
CA ALA A 174 -6.04 -5.95 -2.48
C ALA A 174 -6.18 -7.00 -3.58
N ARG A 175 -6.24 -8.29 -3.21
CA ARG A 175 -6.44 -9.40 -4.14
C ARG A 175 -7.74 -9.22 -4.93
N ALA A 176 -8.85 -9.02 -4.25
CA ALA A 176 -10.15 -8.85 -4.92
C ALA A 176 -10.20 -7.63 -5.86
N LYS A 177 -9.50 -6.54 -5.50
CA LYS A 177 -9.40 -5.36 -6.37
C LYS A 177 -8.47 -5.60 -7.56
N GLY A 178 -7.36 -6.29 -7.33
CA GLY A 178 -6.43 -6.68 -8.39
C GLY A 178 -7.08 -7.60 -9.41
N GLU A 179 -7.76 -8.64 -8.96
CA GLU A 179 -8.52 -9.55 -9.83
C GLU A 179 -9.50 -8.77 -10.70
N ARG A 180 -10.35 -7.95 -10.11
CA ARG A 180 -11.32 -7.13 -10.86
C ARG A 180 -10.66 -6.20 -11.86
N TYR A 181 -9.58 -5.53 -11.47
CA TYR A 181 -8.86 -4.59 -12.33
C TYR A 181 -8.32 -5.30 -13.57
N PHE A 182 -7.66 -6.45 -13.39
CA PHE A 182 -7.06 -7.19 -14.48
C PHE A 182 -8.08 -8.00 -15.31
N GLU A 183 -9.20 -8.43 -14.73
CA GLU A 183 -10.33 -8.96 -15.50
C GLU A 183 -10.94 -7.89 -16.42
N GLU A 184 -11.10 -6.66 -15.91
CA GLU A 184 -11.57 -5.54 -16.74
C GLU A 184 -10.55 -5.15 -17.81
N PHE A 185 -9.26 -5.23 -17.47
CA PHE A 185 -8.16 -5.02 -18.41
C PHE A 185 -8.27 -6.01 -19.58
N GLY A 186 -8.33 -7.31 -19.29
CA GLY A 186 -8.43 -8.33 -20.35
C GLY A 186 -9.70 -8.22 -21.16
N ARG A 187 -10.82 -7.86 -20.54
CA ARG A 187 -12.08 -7.64 -21.25
C ARG A 187 -11.99 -6.53 -22.30
N ARG A 188 -11.18 -5.47 -22.06
CA ARG A 188 -10.93 -4.41 -23.08
C ARG A 188 -10.24 -4.95 -24.32
N TYR A 189 -9.48 -6.02 -24.18
CA TYR A 189 -8.82 -6.73 -25.29
C TYR A 189 -9.64 -7.90 -25.84
N GLY A 190 -10.84 -8.16 -25.31
CA GLY A 190 -11.74 -9.21 -25.78
C GLY A 190 -11.48 -10.59 -25.19
N TYR A 191 -10.76 -10.69 -24.08
CA TYR A 191 -10.45 -11.95 -23.40
C TYR A 191 -11.22 -12.13 -22.10
N GLU A 192 -11.63 -13.36 -21.82
CA GLU A 192 -11.98 -13.81 -20.47
C GLU A 192 -10.70 -14.03 -19.68
N THR A 193 -10.52 -13.31 -18.58
CA THR A 193 -9.23 -13.26 -17.89
C THR A 193 -9.28 -13.97 -16.55
N THR A 194 -8.29 -14.84 -16.31
CA THR A 194 -8.00 -15.43 -15.02
C THR A 194 -6.75 -14.76 -14.41
N VAL A 195 -6.83 -14.36 -13.16
CA VAL A 195 -5.72 -13.66 -12.45
C VAL A 195 -5.19 -14.56 -11.35
N ASN A 196 -3.88 -14.80 -11.36
CA ASN A 196 -3.16 -15.52 -10.34
C ASN A 196 -2.16 -14.59 -9.65
N PHE A 197 -1.88 -14.81 -8.37
CA PHE A 197 -0.81 -14.15 -7.63
C PHE A 197 0.22 -15.18 -7.19
N LYS A 198 1.51 -14.86 -7.40
CA LYS A 198 2.66 -15.71 -6.97
C LYS A 198 2.71 -15.86 -5.47
#